data_1ff1ad0921ead3768a19d595a9323086
#
_entry.id   1ff1ad0921ead3768a19d595a9323086
#
_cell.length_a   1.000
_cell.length_b   1.000
_cell.length_c   1.000
_cell.angle_alpha   90.00
_cell.angle_beta   90.00
_cell.angle_gamma   90.00
#
_symmetry.space_group_name_H-M   'P 1'
#
loop_
_entity.id
_entity.type
_entity.pdbx_description
1 polymer ?
#
loop_
_entity_poly.entity_id
_entity_poly.type
_entity_poly.pdbx_seq_one_letter_code
_entity_poly.pdbx_strand_id
1 'polypeptide(L)'
;MTGTAFKKLALVTGASRGLGFAIAEELAAQGWHIMAVARTVGGLESLDDVIQARGGSATLAPLDITKPEEMETLANGILGRWGGLQLWIHTAVHAAPLSPAAHSDAEDMEKSVATNLTGTATLIPLIDPLLRAGDGTAVFFEDDRAGQPYFGSYGATKAAQISLARSYAVEAAKIGPKVKILTPRPMATAVRARFFPSEDRSPLIDCRDEAKRLLAEL
;
A
#
# COMPACT_ATOMS: atom_id res chain seq x y z
N MET A 1 24.66 -3.63 -20.91
CA MET A 1 23.74 -4.72 -20.52
C MET A 1 22.33 -4.17 -20.67
N THR A 2 21.62 -4.56 -21.74
CA THR A 2 20.24 -4.15 -21.97
C THR A 2 19.37 -4.88 -20.97
N GLY A 3 18.99 -4.18 -19.88
CA GLY A 3 18.05 -4.68 -18.90
C GLY A 3 16.73 -5.00 -19.61
N THR A 4 16.22 -6.19 -19.39
CA THR A 4 14.89 -6.59 -19.84
C THR A 4 13.89 -5.67 -19.15
N ALA A 5 13.43 -4.63 -19.83
CA ALA A 5 12.39 -3.75 -19.29
C ALA A 5 11.14 -4.62 -19.07
N PHE A 6 10.78 -4.88 -17.83
CA PHE A 6 9.51 -5.51 -17.52
C PHE A 6 8.39 -4.60 -18.02
N LYS A 7 7.55 -5.10 -18.92
CA LYS A 7 6.42 -4.33 -19.47
C LYS A 7 5.33 -4.04 -18.45
N LYS A 8 5.39 -4.67 -17.25
CA LYS A 8 4.40 -4.53 -16.17
C LYS A 8 5.15 -4.54 -14.83
N LEU A 9 5.41 -3.36 -14.28
CA LEU A 9 6.01 -3.17 -12.95
C LEU A 9 4.95 -2.63 -11.98
N ALA A 10 4.77 -3.31 -10.86
CA ALA A 10 3.92 -2.85 -9.77
C ALA A 10 4.75 -2.60 -8.49
N LEU A 11 4.67 -1.40 -7.95
CA LEU A 11 5.16 -1.07 -6.62
C LEU A 11 4.04 -1.34 -5.61
N VAL A 12 4.31 -2.20 -4.62
CA VAL A 12 3.37 -2.49 -3.53
C VAL A 12 4.00 -2.08 -2.21
N THR A 13 3.54 -0.98 -1.62
CA THR A 13 3.95 -0.55 -0.28
C THR A 13 3.03 -1.18 0.77
N GLY A 14 3.61 -1.83 1.78
CA GLY A 14 2.88 -2.65 2.76
C GLY A 14 2.69 -4.10 2.31
N ALA A 15 3.62 -4.62 1.48
CA ALA A 15 3.50 -5.93 0.83
C ALA A 15 3.66 -7.16 1.76
N SER A 16 4.15 -7.00 2.99
CA SER A 16 4.55 -8.13 3.85
C SER A 16 3.40 -8.94 4.43
N ARG A 17 2.14 -8.49 4.34
CA ARG A 17 0.96 -9.17 4.91
C ARG A 17 -0.37 -8.59 4.42
N GLY A 18 -1.46 -9.32 4.71
CA GLY A 18 -2.83 -8.85 4.49
C GLY A 18 -3.15 -8.53 3.04
N LEU A 19 -3.84 -7.42 2.80
CA LEU A 19 -4.28 -7.03 1.47
C LEU A 19 -3.11 -6.76 0.51
N GLY A 20 -2.05 -6.08 0.99
CA GLY A 20 -0.87 -5.80 0.16
C GLY A 20 -0.16 -7.05 -0.32
N PHE A 21 -0.02 -8.04 0.55
CA PHE A 21 0.52 -9.36 0.20
C PHE A 21 -0.34 -10.06 -0.86
N ALA A 22 -1.66 -10.11 -0.63
CA ALA A 22 -2.59 -10.78 -1.54
C ALA A 22 -2.66 -10.11 -2.92
N ILE A 23 -2.63 -8.77 -2.98
CA ILE A 23 -2.57 -8.02 -4.24
C ILE A 23 -1.25 -8.29 -4.97
N ALA A 24 -0.11 -8.29 -4.26
CA ALA A 24 1.18 -8.58 -4.86
C ALA A 24 1.25 -10.01 -5.45
N GLU A 25 0.74 -11.00 -4.71
CA GLU A 25 0.62 -12.39 -5.17
C GLU A 25 -0.23 -12.51 -6.44
N GLU A 26 -1.41 -11.86 -6.46
CA GLU A 26 -2.33 -11.91 -7.61
C GLU A 26 -1.77 -11.19 -8.84
N LEU A 27 -1.14 -10.01 -8.66
CA LEU A 27 -0.47 -9.29 -9.74
C LEU A 27 0.69 -10.09 -10.34
N ALA A 28 1.49 -10.75 -9.48
CA ALA A 28 2.59 -11.61 -9.96
C ALA A 28 2.07 -12.77 -10.81
N ALA A 29 0.94 -13.38 -10.41
CA ALA A 29 0.27 -14.43 -11.20
C ALA A 29 -0.24 -13.93 -12.56
N GLN A 30 -0.52 -12.62 -12.69
CA GLN A 30 -0.90 -11.96 -13.94
C GLN A 30 0.31 -11.45 -14.75
N GLY A 31 1.53 -11.84 -14.37
CA GLY A 31 2.77 -11.53 -15.09
C GLY A 31 3.37 -10.15 -14.77
N TRP A 32 2.97 -9.52 -13.66
CA TRP A 32 3.62 -8.31 -13.18
C TRP A 32 4.92 -8.67 -12.45
N HIS A 33 5.95 -7.86 -12.64
CA HIS A 33 7.08 -7.83 -11.71
C HIS A 33 6.72 -6.99 -10.49
N ILE A 34 6.95 -7.51 -9.29
CA ILE A 34 6.54 -6.86 -8.05
C ILE A 34 7.74 -6.20 -7.38
N MET A 35 7.70 -4.89 -7.20
CA MET A 35 8.56 -4.18 -6.26
C MET A 35 7.85 -4.18 -4.91
N ALA A 36 8.26 -5.08 -4.02
CA ALA A 36 7.60 -5.30 -2.74
C ALA A 36 8.29 -4.53 -1.62
N VAL A 37 7.61 -3.52 -1.06
CA VAL A 37 8.15 -2.66 0.01
C VAL A 37 7.44 -2.93 1.33
N ALA A 38 8.22 -3.25 2.35
CA ALA A 38 7.77 -3.34 3.74
C ALA A 38 8.99 -3.37 4.68
N ARG A 39 8.78 -3.09 5.97
CA ARG A 39 9.84 -3.14 6.99
C ARG A 39 10.21 -4.57 7.41
N THR A 40 9.29 -5.53 7.26
CA THR A 40 9.42 -6.90 7.78
C THR A 40 10.03 -7.80 6.71
N VAL A 41 11.33 -8.13 6.85
CA VAL A 41 12.08 -8.98 5.91
C VAL A 41 11.40 -10.33 5.72
N GLY A 42 11.13 -11.09 6.78
CA GLY A 42 10.51 -12.42 6.68
C GLY A 42 9.13 -12.43 6.02
N GLY A 43 8.37 -11.32 6.13
CA GLY A 43 7.10 -11.20 5.40
C GLY A 43 7.28 -10.95 3.90
N LEU A 44 8.37 -10.27 3.51
CA LEU A 44 8.74 -10.11 2.09
C LEU A 44 9.30 -11.40 1.49
N GLU A 45 10.12 -12.12 2.25
CA GLU A 45 10.66 -13.44 1.84
C GLU A 45 9.52 -14.45 1.63
N SER A 46 8.56 -14.51 2.56
CA SER A 46 7.36 -15.35 2.40
C SER A 46 6.53 -14.98 1.16
N LEU A 47 6.45 -13.69 0.82
CA LEU A 47 5.80 -13.24 -0.40
C LEU A 47 6.55 -13.69 -1.65
N ASP A 48 7.88 -13.55 -1.65
CA ASP A 48 8.73 -13.96 -2.77
C ASP A 48 8.63 -15.46 -3.03
N ASP A 49 8.68 -16.28 -1.97
CA ASP A 49 8.51 -17.75 -2.07
C ASP A 49 7.17 -18.11 -2.76
N VAL A 50 6.08 -17.45 -2.37
CA VAL A 50 4.77 -17.68 -2.99
C VAL A 50 4.73 -17.21 -4.45
N ILE A 51 5.34 -16.07 -4.76
CA ILE A 51 5.43 -15.54 -6.13
C ILE A 51 6.27 -16.47 -7.01
N GLN A 52 7.43 -16.89 -6.55
CA GLN A 52 8.32 -17.80 -7.30
C GLN A 52 7.69 -19.17 -7.53
N ALA A 53 7.00 -19.72 -6.52
CA ALA A 53 6.28 -21.00 -6.66
C ALA A 53 5.21 -20.97 -7.76
N ARG A 54 4.74 -19.78 -8.16
CA ARG A 54 3.80 -19.58 -9.26
C ARG A 54 4.46 -19.09 -10.56
N GLY A 55 5.78 -19.08 -10.63
CA GLY A 55 6.55 -18.63 -11.80
C GLY A 55 6.58 -17.12 -11.99
N GLY A 56 6.17 -16.33 -11.00
CA GLY A 56 6.27 -14.87 -10.99
C GLY A 56 7.65 -14.37 -10.59
N SER A 57 7.80 -13.06 -10.43
CA SER A 57 9.05 -12.44 -10.01
C SER A 57 8.83 -11.21 -9.13
N ALA A 58 9.68 -11.04 -8.12
CA ALA A 58 9.68 -9.87 -7.26
C ALA A 58 11.09 -9.31 -7.03
N THR A 59 11.15 -8.05 -6.63
CA THR A 59 12.31 -7.42 -6.01
C THR A 59 11.88 -6.98 -4.62
N LEU A 60 12.55 -7.50 -3.60
CA LEU A 60 12.26 -7.19 -2.21
C LEU A 60 12.99 -5.92 -1.80
N ALA A 61 12.28 -4.99 -1.22
CA ALA A 61 12.80 -3.73 -0.69
C ALA A 61 12.41 -3.60 0.79
N PRO A 62 13.25 -4.10 1.72
CA PRO A 62 12.99 -4.00 3.15
C PRO A 62 13.27 -2.57 3.65
N LEU A 63 12.35 -1.65 3.34
CA LEU A 63 12.46 -0.21 3.57
C LEU A 63 11.30 0.31 4.41
N ASP A 64 11.52 1.44 5.08
CA ASP A 64 10.50 2.15 5.86
C ASP A 64 10.01 3.39 5.12
N ILE A 65 8.71 3.41 4.77
CA ILE A 65 8.11 4.54 4.06
C ILE A 65 8.11 5.85 4.86
N THR A 66 8.41 5.81 6.15
CA THR A 66 8.54 7.01 6.99
C THR A 66 9.90 7.67 6.88
N LYS A 67 10.83 7.09 6.13
CA LYS A 67 12.18 7.60 5.88
C LYS A 67 12.32 8.13 4.46
N PRO A 68 12.31 9.45 4.26
CA PRO A 68 12.35 10.05 2.93
C PRO A 68 13.53 9.59 2.08
N GLU A 69 14.71 9.48 2.68
CA GLU A 69 15.96 9.08 2.00
C GLU A 69 15.90 7.64 1.46
N GLU A 70 15.22 6.74 2.16
CA GLU A 70 14.99 5.38 1.67
C GLU A 70 14.03 5.38 0.47
N MET A 71 13.01 6.23 0.49
CA MET A 71 12.02 6.35 -0.58
C MET A 71 12.58 7.06 -1.82
N GLU A 72 13.45 8.06 -1.65
CA GLU A 72 14.20 8.68 -2.75
C GLU A 72 15.11 7.66 -3.44
N THR A 73 15.83 6.86 -2.66
CA THR A 73 16.70 5.78 -3.18
C THR A 73 15.89 4.75 -3.96
N LEU A 74 14.71 4.35 -3.44
CA LEU A 74 13.80 3.44 -4.13
C LEU A 74 13.30 4.02 -5.45
N ALA A 75 12.84 5.28 -5.45
CA ALA A 75 12.32 5.94 -6.65
C ALA A 75 13.39 6.08 -7.74
N ASN A 76 14.60 6.50 -7.35
CA ASN A 76 15.76 6.58 -8.27
C ASN A 76 16.16 5.20 -8.82
N GLY A 77 16.11 4.17 -7.99
CA GLY A 77 16.36 2.79 -8.40
C GLY A 77 15.33 2.28 -9.43
N ILE A 78 14.05 2.59 -9.23
CA ILE A 78 12.98 2.26 -10.18
C ILE A 78 13.21 3.00 -11.50
N LEU A 79 13.45 4.29 -11.44
CA LEU A 79 13.72 5.09 -12.64
C LEU A 79 14.92 4.56 -13.42
N GLY A 80 16.04 4.32 -12.75
CA GLY A 80 17.29 3.88 -13.40
C GLY A 80 17.20 2.48 -14.01
N ARG A 81 16.42 1.57 -13.42
CA ARG A 81 16.34 0.18 -13.87
C ARG A 81 15.18 -0.08 -14.83
N TRP A 82 14.03 0.55 -14.63
CA TRP A 82 12.79 0.28 -15.40
C TRP A 82 12.28 1.47 -16.19
N GLY A 83 12.78 2.68 -15.93
CA GLY A 83 12.39 3.90 -16.65
C GLY A 83 11.03 4.48 -16.26
N GLY A 84 10.23 3.76 -15.46
CA GLY A 84 8.90 4.17 -15.03
C GLY A 84 8.14 3.07 -14.28
N LEU A 85 6.91 3.37 -13.89
CA LEU A 85 6.06 2.51 -13.07
C LEU A 85 4.63 2.48 -13.63
N GLN A 86 4.05 1.30 -13.82
CA GLN A 86 2.71 1.15 -14.35
C GLN A 86 1.63 1.02 -13.27
N LEU A 87 2.01 0.62 -12.04
CA LEU A 87 1.05 0.47 -10.96
C LEU A 87 1.70 0.74 -9.59
N TRP A 88 1.09 1.60 -8.79
CA TRP A 88 1.43 1.80 -7.39
C TRP A 88 0.24 1.41 -6.51
N ILE A 89 0.42 0.39 -5.68
CA ILE A 89 -0.54 -0.08 -4.69
C ILE A 89 -0.07 0.37 -3.30
N HIS A 90 -0.78 1.33 -2.69
CA HIS A 90 -0.41 1.87 -1.40
C HIS A 90 -1.26 1.26 -0.27
N THR A 91 -0.73 0.20 0.36
CA THR A 91 -1.40 -0.48 1.50
C THR A 91 -0.65 -0.33 2.82
N ALA A 92 0.49 0.37 2.83
CA ALA A 92 1.23 0.60 4.06
C ALA A 92 0.39 1.44 5.03
N VAL A 93 0.21 0.94 6.25
CA VAL A 93 -0.58 1.59 7.29
C VAL A 93 -0.06 1.25 8.67
N HIS A 94 -0.09 2.22 9.59
CA HIS A 94 0.01 1.99 11.02
C HIS A 94 -1.40 1.97 11.62
N ALA A 95 -1.72 0.88 12.33
CA ALA A 95 -2.98 0.71 13.04
C ALA A 95 -2.69 0.80 14.54
N ALA A 96 -2.86 1.98 15.13
CA ALA A 96 -2.75 2.18 16.57
C ALA A 96 -3.80 1.34 17.31
N PRO A 97 -3.55 0.89 18.56
CA PRO A 97 -4.55 0.28 19.40
C PRO A 97 -5.77 1.20 19.57
N LEU A 98 -6.95 0.61 19.73
CA LEU A 98 -8.17 1.38 20.03
C LEU A 98 -8.06 2.00 21.42
N SER A 99 -8.33 3.31 21.52
CA SER A 99 -8.35 4.02 22.80
C SER A 99 -9.39 5.14 22.79
N PRO A 100 -9.98 5.50 23.96
CA PRO A 100 -10.79 6.70 24.08
C PRO A 100 -9.98 7.94 23.67
N ALA A 101 -10.59 8.90 22.99
CA ALA A 101 -9.90 10.11 22.53
C ALA A 101 -9.20 10.89 23.67
N ALA A 102 -9.79 10.88 24.88
CA ALA A 102 -9.20 11.52 26.06
C ALA A 102 -7.96 10.79 26.62
N HIS A 103 -7.67 9.58 26.14
CA HIS A 103 -6.55 8.74 26.60
C HIS A 103 -5.70 8.24 25.41
N SER A 104 -5.72 8.97 24.31
CA SER A 104 -4.89 8.65 23.14
C SER A 104 -3.41 8.74 23.52
N ASP A 105 -2.65 7.69 23.17
CA ASP A 105 -1.22 7.67 23.36
C ASP A 105 -0.52 8.55 22.30
N ALA A 106 0.43 9.39 22.74
CA ALA A 106 1.12 10.32 21.86
C ALA A 106 2.04 9.60 20.86
N GLU A 107 2.72 8.54 21.26
CA GLU A 107 3.62 7.76 20.42
C GLU A 107 2.84 7.01 19.33
N ASP A 108 1.67 6.46 19.67
CA ASP A 108 0.78 5.82 18.69
C ASP A 108 0.21 6.83 17.69
N MET A 109 -0.09 8.07 18.14
CA MET A 109 -0.50 9.15 17.24
C MET A 109 0.65 9.55 16.31
N GLU A 110 1.86 9.75 16.82
CA GLU A 110 3.05 10.08 16.01
C GLU A 110 3.31 9.00 14.95
N LYS A 111 3.29 7.73 15.32
CA LYS A 111 3.45 6.61 14.37
C LYS A 111 2.35 6.58 13.31
N SER A 112 1.12 6.89 13.71
CA SER A 112 -0.02 6.95 12.79
C SER A 112 0.13 8.11 11.80
N VAL A 113 0.52 9.29 12.27
CA VAL A 113 0.80 10.46 11.41
C VAL A 113 1.98 10.17 10.49
N ALA A 114 3.10 9.68 11.02
CA ALA A 114 4.29 9.38 10.25
C ALA A 114 4.01 8.39 9.10
N THR A 115 3.31 7.28 9.40
CA THR A 115 3.06 6.23 8.40
C THR A 115 1.89 6.58 7.48
N ASN A 116 0.72 6.95 8.04
CA ASN A 116 -0.51 7.03 7.25
C ASN A 116 -0.62 8.35 6.47
N LEU A 117 -0.06 9.45 7.02
CA LEU A 117 -0.14 10.76 6.38
C LEU A 117 1.19 11.19 5.78
N THR A 118 2.24 11.40 6.61
CA THR A 118 3.52 11.95 6.14
C THR A 118 4.19 11.03 5.13
N GLY A 119 4.22 9.70 5.38
CA GLY A 119 4.75 8.73 4.43
C GLY A 119 4.03 8.76 3.08
N THR A 120 2.70 8.89 3.08
CA THR A 120 1.93 9.05 1.83
C THR A 120 2.26 10.38 1.14
N ALA A 121 2.33 11.47 1.90
CA ALA A 121 2.66 12.80 1.36
C ALA A 121 4.07 12.86 0.75
N THR A 122 5.02 12.13 1.34
CA THR A 122 6.39 11.98 0.81
C THR A 122 6.41 11.12 -0.46
N LEU A 123 5.64 10.03 -0.49
CA LEU A 123 5.65 9.10 -1.62
C LEU A 123 4.98 9.67 -2.89
N ILE A 124 3.91 10.45 -2.77
CA ILE A 124 3.21 10.99 -3.95
C ILE A 124 4.17 11.76 -4.88
N PRO A 125 4.94 12.78 -4.44
CA PRO A 125 5.83 13.51 -5.35
C PRO A 125 7.00 12.69 -5.88
N LEU A 126 7.44 11.64 -5.17
CA LEU A 126 8.50 10.74 -5.62
C LEU A 126 8.02 9.74 -6.67
N ILE A 127 6.78 9.28 -6.55
CA ILE A 127 6.22 8.22 -7.39
C ILE A 127 5.45 8.79 -8.60
N ASP A 128 4.85 9.98 -8.50
CA ASP A 128 4.13 10.63 -9.61
C ASP A 128 4.95 10.70 -10.91
N PRO A 129 6.23 11.14 -10.92
CA PRO A 129 7.03 11.16 -12.14
C PRO A 129 7.24 9.78 -12.76
N LEU A 130 7.36 8.74 -11.92
CA LEU A 130 7.52 7.35 -12.39
C LEU A 130 6.24 6.83 -13.03
N LEU A 131 5.08 7.13 -12.42
CA LEU A 131 3.77 6.77 -12.97
C LEU A 131 3.50 7.51 -14.29
N ARG A 132 3.86 8.80 -14.39
CA ARG A 132 3.76 9.55 -15.65
C ARG A 132 4.60 8.92 -16.75
N ALA A 133 5.84 8.54 -16.44
CA ALA A 133 6.74 7.89 -17.38
C ALA A 133 6.24 6.51 -17.83
N GLY A 134 5.50 5.80 -16.97
CA GLY A 134 4.97 4.46 -17.22
C GLY A 134 3.52 4.41 -17.69
N ASP A 135 2.83 5.54 -17.90
CA ASP A 135 1.36 5.62 -18.10
C ASP A 135 0.59 4.85 -17.03
N GLY A 136 0.96 5.11 -15.76
CA GLY A 136 0.62 4.28 -14.63
C GLY A 136 -0.62 4.72 -13.87
N THR A 137 -0.98 3.89 -12.89
CA THR A 137 -2.10 4.11 -11.96
C THR A 137 -1.62 4.04 -10.52
N ALA A 138 -2.02 4.99 -9.68
CA ALA A 138 -1.89 4.94 -8.23
C ALA A 138 -3.19 4.44 -7.60
N VAL A 139 -3.10 3.56 -6.61
CA VAL A 139 -4.26 2.99 -5.91
C VAL A 139 -4.12 3.16 -4.42
N PHE A 140 -5.11 3.82 -3.81
CA PHE A 140 -5.26 4.00 -2.38
C PHE A 140 -6.50 3.26 -1.88
N PHE A 141 -6.53 2.95 -0.59
CA PHE A 141 -7.63 2.20 0.01
C PHE A 141 -8.30 2.99 1.11
N GLU A 142 -9.61 3.20 0.97
CA GLU A 142 -10.44 3.88 1.95
C GLU A 142 -10.82 2.95 3.11
N ASP A 143 -11.04 3.55 4.29
CA ASP A 143 -11.58 2.87 5.45
C ASP A 143 -12.50 3.84 6.20
N ASP A 144 -13.71 3.41 6.53
CA ASP A 144 -14.81 4.20 7.12
C ASP A 144 -14.68 4.39 8.63
N ARG A 145 -13.45 4.35 9.18
CA ARG A 145 -13.19 4.47 10.63
C ARG A 145 -13.10 5.90 11.13
N ALA A 146 -13.12 6.88 10.23
CA ALA A 146 -13.12 8.29 10.62
C ALA A 146 -14.37 8.64 11.45
N GLY A 147 -14.15 9.23 12.63
CA GLY A 147 -15.23 9.59 13.55
C GLY A 147 -15.84 8.44 14.35
N GLN A 148 -15.41 7.20 14.13
CA GLN A 148 -15.86 6.07 14.93
C GLN A 148 -15.27 6.11 16.35
N PRO A 149 -16.02 5.68 17.39
CA PRO A 149 -15.50 5.60 18.76
C PRO A 149 -14.22 4.77 18.82
N TYR A 150 -13.25 5.23 19.59
CA TYR A 150 -11.95 4.61 19.85
C TYR A 150 -10.96 4.60 18.67
N PHE A 151 -11.33 5.03 17.48
CA PHE A 151 -10.47 5.07 16.30
C PHE A 151 -9.72 6.40 16.10
N GLY A 152 -9.55 7.22 17.14
CA GLY A 152 -9.00 8.56 17.05
C GLY A 152 -7.73 8.65 16.18
N SER A 153 -6.65 7.98 16.57
CA SER A 153 -5.37 8.05 15.86
C SER A 153 -5.43 7.43 14.46
N TYR A 154 -6.00 6.22 14.34
CA TYR A 154 -6.12 5.53 13.06
C TYR A 154 -7.10 6.24 12.13
N GLY A 155 -8.33 6.49 12.59
CA GLY A 155 -9.40 7.06 11.77
C GLY A 155 -9.08 8.46 11.26
N ALA A 156 -8.53 9.33 12.13
CA ALA A 156 -8.13 10.68 11.75
C ALA A 156 -7.02 10.68 10.69
N THR A 157 -5.96 9.89 10.88
CA THR A 157 -4.83 9.84 9.94
C THR A 157 -5.20 9.14 8.64
N LYS A 158 -6.09 8.15 8.67
CA LYS A 158 -6.63 7.49 7.48
C LYS A 158 -7.51 8.44 6.68
N ALA A 159 -8.38 9.22 7.33
CA ALA A 159 -9.16 10.26 6.67
C ALA A 159 -8.27 11.32 6.00
N ALA A 160 -7.20 11.76 6.69
CA ALA A 160 -6.22 12.69 6.14
C ALA A 160 -5.50 12.10 4.90
N GLN A 161 -5.08 10.83 4.95
CA GLN A 161 -4.50 10.13 3.81
C GLN A 161 -5.43 10.13 2.60
N ILE A 162 -6.70 9.80 2.81
CA ILE A 162 -7.69 9.73 1.72
C ILE A 162 -8.03 11.12 1.19
N SER A 163 -8.08 12.16 2.04
CA SER A 163 -8.22 13.53 1.60
C SER A 163 -7.09 13.96 0.66
N LEU A 164 -5.83 13.63 1.02
CA LEU A 164 -4.67 13.88 0.19
C LEU A 164 -4.74 13.11 -1.15
N ALA A 165 -5.10 11.83 -1.12
CA ALA A 165 -5.28 11.01 -2.32
C ALA A 165 -6.38 11.55 -3.24
N ARG A 166 -7.47 12.10 -2.70
CA ARG A 166 -8.54 12.74 -3.48
C ARG A 166 -8.06 14.04 -4.15
N SER A 167 -7.28 14.87 -3.44
CA SER A 167 -6.65 16.06 -4.05
C SER A 167 -5.76 15.66 -5.20
N TYR A 168 -4.88 14.68 -4.98
CA TYR A 168 -3.99 14.15 -6.02
C TYR A 168 -4.78 13.60 -7.23
N ALA A 169 -5.88 12.89 -7.00
CA ALA A 169 -6.74 12.38 -8.09
C ALA A 169 -7.32 13.50 -8.96
N VAL A 170 -7.79 14.58 -8.34
CA VAL A 170 -8.36 15.75 -9.07
C VAL A 170 -7.27 16.49 -9.84
N GLU A 171 -6.10 16.72 -9.24
CA GLU A 171 -4.95 17.38 -9.86
C GLU A 171 -4.41 16.57 -11.06
N ALA A 172 -4.29 15.25 -10.90
CA ALA A 172 -3.79 14.35 -11.92
C ALA A 172 -4.76 14.10 -13.09
N ALA A 173 -6.05 14.38 -12.94
CA ALA A 173 -7.12 13.97 -13.86
C ALA A 173 -6.91 14.40 -15.32
N LYS A 174 -6.22 15.51 -15.60
CA LYS A 174 -6.03 16.04 -16.95
C LYS A 174 -4.74 15.57 -17.63
N ILE A 175 -3.65 15.51 -16.89
CA ILE A 175 -2.29 15.31 -17.44
C ILE A 175 -1.41 14.39 -16.56
N GLY A 176 -1.96 13.83 -15.50
CA GLY A 176 -1.24 12.98 -14.55
C GLY A 176 -1.55 11.49 -14.73
N PRO A 177 -1.02 10.66 -13.83
CA PRO A 177 -1.39 9.27 -13.75
C PRO A 177 -2.86 9.11 -13.33
N LYS A 178 -3.43 7.96 -13.60
CA LYS A 178 -4.73 7.60 -13.03
C LYS A 178 -4.58 7.41 -11.52
N VAL A 179 -5.53 7.93 -10.75
CA VAL A 179 -5.56 7.74 -9.30
C VAL A 179 -6.90 7.14 -8.92
N LYS A 180 -6.86 5.97 -8.28
CA LYS A 180 -8.05 5.26 -7.81
C LYS A 180 -8.06 5.17 -6.30
N ILE A 181 -9.24 5.32 -5.71
CA ILE A 181 -9.48 5.12 -4.28
C ILE A 181 -10.54 4.03 -4.18
N LEU A 182 -10.14 2.88 -3.65
CA LEU A 182 -10.99 1.69 -3.57
C LEU A 182 -11.37 1.42 -2.11
N THR A 183 -12.55 0.84 -1.90
CA THR A 183 -13.05 0.48 -0.57
C THR A 183 -13.02 -1.04 -0.40
N PRO A 184 -12.07 -1.58 0.36
CA PRO A 184 -12.01 -3.00 0.67
C PRO A 184 -13.16 -3.42 1.60
N ARG A 185 -13.69 -4.61 1.37
CA ARG A 185 -14.61 -5.26 2.29
C ARG A 185 -13.85 -5.76 3.54
N PRO A 186 -14.56 -6.02 4.65
CA PRO A 186 -13.94 -6.54 5.87
C PRO A 186 -13.23 -7.88 5.65
N MET A 187 -11.94 -7.95 6.00
CA MET A 187 -11.05 -9.10 5.79
C MET A 187 -10.40 -9.56 7.10
N ALA A 188 -10.03 -10.84 7.19
CA ALA A 188 -9.33 -11.43 8.32
C ALA A 188 -7.84 -11.02 8.36
N THR A 189 -7.54 -9.72 8.51
CA THR A 189 -6.19 -9.16 8.56
C THR A 189 -5.67 -8.97 9.98
N ALA A 190 -4.35 -8.81 10.12
CA ALA A 190 -3.74 -8.45 11.40
C ALA A 190 -4.19 -7.06 11.91
N VAL A 191 -4.49 -6.12 11.01
CA VAL A 191 -5.06 -4.81 11.35
C VAL A 191 -6.44 -4.99 11.98
N ARG A 192 -7.31 -5.79 11.35
CA ARG A 192 -8.65 -6.06 11.88
C ARG A 192 -8.60 -6.80 13.21
N ALA A 193 -7.70 -7.78 13.33
CA ALA A 193 -7.50 -8.51 14.59
C ALA A 193 -7.05 -7.61 15.74
N ARG A 194 -6.30 -6.54 15.45
CA ARG A 194 -5.91 -5.54 16.46
C ARG A 194 -7.11 -4.72 16.93
N PHE A 195 -8.02 -4.37 16.04
CA PHE A 195 -9.23 -3.60 16.37
C PHE A 195 -10.31 -4.46 17.03
N PHE A 196 -10.45 -5.70 16.59
CA PHE A 196 -11.51 -6.62 17.02
C PHE A 196 -10.93 -7.98 17.39
N PRO A 197 -10.20 -8.08 18.54
CA PRO A 197 -9.47 -9.32 18.91
C PRO A 197 -10.40 -10.51 19.19
N SER A 198 -11.64 -10.27 19.59
CA SER A 198 -12.65 -11.31 19.89
C SER A 198 -13.66 -11.52 18.76
N GLU A 199 -13.45 -10.92 17.59
CA GLU A 199 -14.38 -11.07 16.48
C GLU A 199 -14.35 -12.48 15.89
N ASP A 200 -15.54 -13.03 15.61
CA ASP A 200 -15.65 -14.22 14.77
C ASP A 200 -15.16 -13.88 13.36
N ARG A 201 -14.14 -14.59 12.90
CA ARG A 201 -13.52 -14.37 11.60
C ARG A 201 -14.15 -15.17 10.47
N SER A 202 -15.05 -16.12 10.79
CA SER A 202 -15.66 -17.01 9.80
C SER A 202 -16.46 -16.29 8.72
N PRO A 203 -17.14 -15.15 8.97
CA PRO A 203 -17.84 -14.39 7.93
C PRO A 203 -16.96 -13.41 7.17
N LEU A 204 -15.68 -13.25 7.56
CA LEU A 204 -14.76 -12.32 6.91
C LEU A 204 -14.25 -12.89 5.58
N ILE A 205 -14.06 -12.00 4.61
CA ILE A 205 -13.58 -12.37 3.29
C ILE A 205 -12.08 -12.69 3.34
N ASP A 206 -11.65 -13.69 2.55
CA ASP A 206 -10.24 -13.96 2.35
C ASP A 206 -9.56 -12.80 1.60
N CYS A 207 -8.32 -12.45 1.99
CA CYS A 207 -7.59 -11.35 1.38
C CYS A 207 -7.32 -11.57 -0.12
N ARG A 208 -7.16 -12.83 -0.57
CA ARG A 208 -6.93 -13.16 -1.98
C ARG A 208 -8.19 -12.94 -2.82
N ASP A 209 -9.36 -13.30 -2.30
CA ASP A 209 -10.63 -13.07 -3.00
C ASP A 209 -10.93 -11.58 -3.09
N GLU A 210 -10.65 -10.82 -2.05
CA GLU A 210 -10.79 -9.38 -2.06
C GLU A 210 -9.77 -8.71 -2.99
N ALA A 211 -8.53 -9.18 -3.04
CA ALA A 211 -7.52 -8.70 -3.97
C ALA A 211 -7.97 -8.86 -5.43
N LYS A 212 -8.50 -10.03 -5.81
CA LYS A 212 -9.05 -10.27 -7.15
C LYS A 212 -10.18 -9.30 -7.49
N ARG A 213 -11.12 -9.10 -6.54
CA ARG A 213 -12.23 -8.17 -6.74
C ARG A 213 -11.73 -6.74 -6.97
N LEU A 214 -10.82 -6.25 -6.12
CA LEU A 214 -10.29 -4.90 -6.21
C LEU A 214 -9.47 -4.69 -7.49
N LEU A 215 -8.67 -5.67 -7.90
CA LEU A 215 -7.90 -5.59 -9.13
C LEU A 215 -8.78 -5.59 -10.39
N ALA A 216 -9.97 -6.18 -10.33
CA ALA A 216 -10.93 -6.12 -11.43
C ALA A 216 -11.56 -4.72 -11.63
N GLU A 217 -11.37 -3.79 -10.68
CA GLU A 217 -11.82 -2.40 -10.77
C GLU A 217 -10.75 -1.46 -11.38
N LEU A 218 -9.53 -1.98 -11.66
CA LEU A 218 -8.44 -1.21 -12.26
C LEU A 218 -8.52 -1.18 -13.79
#